data_2ac6a5000389441bdb4ffed8f6c55b59
#
_entry.id   2ac6a5000389441bdb4ffed8f6c55b59
#
_cell.length_a   1.000
_cell.length_b   1.000
_cell.length_c   1.000
_cell.angle_alpha   90.00
_cell.angle_beta   90.00
_cell.angle_gamma   90.00
#
_symmetry.space_group_name_H-M   'P 1'
#
loop_
_entity.id
_entity.type
_entity.pdbx_description
1 polymer ?
#
loop_
_entity_poly.entity_id
_entity_poly.type
_entity_poly.pdbx_seq_one_letter_code
_entity_poly.pdbx_strand_id
1 'polypeptide(L)'
;PVTICMIFLSMLVFGVIASRMLPLEKFPGIDIPQIFINVPYNNATPTEIERLITRPLEEALATVTGIKQMRSWSNENSAEVSLEFKWEENINSKSIEVRERLDSIRHLLPKDVERVLVFQFNTNDMPIFQLRISERICEYQPIIALSGGR
;
A
#
# COMPACT_ATOMS: atom_id res chain seq x y z
N PRO A 1 27.57 31.96 -44.08
CA PRO A 1 26.26 32.06 -43.33
C PRO A 1 25.42 30.78 -43.49
N VAL A 2 25.42 30.11 -44.69
CA VAL A 2 24.57 28.96 -44.95
C VAL A 2 24.94 27.74 -44.07
N THR A 3 26.24 27.46 -43.86
CA THR A 3 26.71 26.35 -43.07
C THR A 3 26.27 26.45 -41.60
N ILE A 4 26.28 27.66 -41.04
CA ILE A 4 25.84 27.91 -39.67
C ILE A 4 24.33 27.65 -39.53
N CYS A 5 23.51 28.11 -40.49
CA CYS A 5 22.09 27.84 -40.48
C CYS A 5 21.76 26.35 -40.57
N MET A 6 22.52 25.58 -41.37
CA MET A 6 22.35 24.13 -41.50
C MET A 6 22.66 23.39 -40.20
N ILE A 7 23.72 23.83 -39.46
CA ILE A 7 24.08 23.26 -38.17
C ILE A 7 22.98 23.53 -37.14
N PHE A 8 22.48 24.77 -37.04
CA PHE A 8 21.38 25.10 -36.15
C PHE A 8 20.09 24.34 -36.46
N LEU A 9 19.76 24.24 -37.76
CA LEU A 9 18.58 23.48 -38.18
C LEU A 9 18.70 21.99 -37.83
N SER A 10 19.87 21.39 -38.05
CA SER A 10 20.14 19.99 -37.67
C SER A 10 20.00 19.79 -36.14
N MET A 11 20.55 20.70 -35.33
CA MET A 11 20.46 20.63 -33.88
C MET A 11 19.02 20.75 -33.37
N LEU A 12 18.24 21.62 -33.99
CA LEU A 12 16.81 21.80 -33.67
C LEU A 12 16.00 20.54 -34.00
N VAL A 13 16.22 19.95 -35.18
CA VAL A 13 15.55 18.69 -35.57
C VAL A 13 15.91 17.56 -34.62
N PHE A 14 17.19 17.39 -34.28
CA PHE A 14 17.62 16.39 -33.30
C PHE A 14 16.99 16.63 -31.93
N GLY A 15 16.91 17.88 -31.46
CA GLY A 15 16.26 18.23 -30.20
C GLY A 15 14.77 17.86 -30.15
N VAL A 16 14.05 18.11 -31.23
CA VAL A 16 12.63 17.74 -31.33
C VAL A 16 12.43 16.23 -31.34
N ILE A 17 13.27 15.49 -32.09
CA ILE A 17 13.20 14.02 -32.13
C ILE A 17 13.53 13.45 -30.75
N ALA A 18 14.61 13.89 -30.11
CA ALA A 18 15.00 13.45 -28.78
C ALA A 18 13.91 13.72 -27.74
N SER A 19 13.30 14.89 -27.78
CA SER A 19 12.18 15.26 -26.89
C SER A 19 10.97 14.33 -27.01
N ARG A 20 10.70 13.81 -28.22
CA ARG A 20 9.60 12.87 -28.46
C ARG A 20 9.93 11.42 -28.11
N MET A 21 11.20 11.08 -28.06
CA MET A 21 11.66 9.73 -27.70
C MET A 21 11.94 9.54 -26.21
N LEU A 22 11.95 10.63 -25.41
CA LEU A 22 12.07 10.49 -23.97
C LEU A 22 10.79 9.91 -23.39
N PRO A 23 10.82 8.67 -22.85
CA PRO A 23 9.68 8.16 -22.09
C PRO A 23 9.56 8.98 -20.81
N LEU A 24 8.41 9.60 -20.61
CA LEU A 24 8.06 10.27 -19.36
C LEU A 24 7.68 9.20 -18.32
N GLU A 25 8.65 8.42 -17.89
CA GLU A 25 8.47 7.53 -16.76
C GLU A 25 8.60 8.35 -15.47
N LYS A 26 7.53 8.39 -14.70
CA LYS A 26 7.46 9.13 -13.43
C LYS A 26 8.40 8.54 -12.37
N PHE A 27 8.63 7.23 -12.44
CA PHE A 27 9.60 6.48 -11.66
C PHE A 27 10.17 5.37 -12.53
N PRO A 28 11.49 5.07 -12.45
CA PRO A 28 11.99 3.83 -13.03
C PRO A 28 11.18 2.68 -12.39
N GLY A 29 10.64 1.79 -13.20
CA GLY A 29 9.84 0.65 -12.77
C GLY A 29 10.67 -0.31 -11.90
N ILE A 30 10.98 0.12 -10.69
CA ILE A 30 11.64 -0.70 -9.67
C ILE A 30 10.51 -1.37 -8.89
N ASP A 31 10.11 -2.55 -9.34
CA ASP A 31 9.18 -3.38 -8.58
C ASP A 31 9.91 -3.91 -7.35
N ILE A 32 9.82 -3.19 -6.24
CA ILE A 32 10.36 -3.66 -4.97
C ILE A 32 9.51 -4.86 -4.54
N PRO A 33 10.10 -6.07 -4.43
CA PRO A 33 9.35 -7.26 -4.07
C PRO A 33 8.99 -7.24 -2.58
N GLN A 34 7.97 -6.46 -2.23
CA GLN A 34 7.48 -6.31 -0.87
C GLN A 34 6.00 -6.68 -0.77
N ILE A 35 5.67 -7.38 0.31
CA ILE A 35 4.29 -7.70 0.69
C ILE A 35 4.03 -7.08 2.06
N PHE A 36 2.94 -6.33 2.16
CA PHE A 36 2.44 -5.76 3.41
C PHE A 36 1.21 -6.52 3.86
N ILE A 37 1.20 -6.90 5.12
CA ILE A 37 0.10 -7.58 5.77
C ILE A 37 -0.38 -6.66 6.88
N ASN A 38 -1.66 -6.34 6.86
CA ASN A 38 -2.31 -5.55 7.90
C ASN A 38 -3.46 -6.36 8.50
N VAL A 39 -3.46 -6.48 9.82
CA VAL A 39 -4.49 -7.18 10.58
C VAL A 39 -5.12 -6.21 11.56
N PRO A 40 -6.29 -5.66 11.24
CA PRO A 40 -7.02 -4.81 12.15
C PRO A 40 -7.59 -5.63 13.31
N TYR A 41 -7.38 -5.13 14.52
CA TYR A 41 -7.88 -5.73 15.76
C TYR A 41 -8.25 -4.62 16.75
N ASN A 42 -9.52 -4.32 16.83
CA ASN A 42 -10.03 -3.18 17.59
C ASN A 42 -9.97 -3.40 19.12
N ASN A 43 -9.84 -2.30 19.84
CA ASN A 43 -9.88 -2.25 21.32
C ASN A 43 -8.78 -3.07 22.00
N ALA A 44 -7.60 -3.18 21.41
CA ALA A 44 -6.46 -3.89 21.96
C ALA A 44 -5.25 -2.99 22.12
N THR A 45 -4.50 -3.25 23.18
CA THR A 45 -3.22 -2.60 23.41
C THR A 45 -2.12 -3.18 22.52
N PRO A 46 -1.05 -2.43 22.20
CA PRO A 46 0.06 -2.95 21.39
C PRO A 46 0.66 -4.25 21.93
N THR A 47 0.74 -4.39 23.24
CA THR A 47 1.29 -5.59 23.90
C THR A 47 0.39 -6.83 23.69
N GLU A 48 -0.92 -6.64 23.71
CA GLU A 48 -1.88 -7.71 23.43
C GLU A 48 -1.83 -8.11 21.96
N ILE A 49 -1.77 -7.14 21.07
CA ILE A 49 -1.65 -7.35 19.62
C ILE A 49 -0.36 -8.11 19.31
N GLU A 50 0.76 -7.73 19.93
CA GLU A 50 2.02 -8.44 19.75
C GLU A 50 1.88 -9.92 20.12
N ARG A 51 1.29 -10.21 21.28
CA ARG A 51 1.18 -11.59 21.78
C ARG A 51 0.18 -12.43 21.03
N LEU A 52 -0.99 -11.86 20.70
CA LEU A 52 -2.12 -12.61 20.15
C LEU A 52 -2.11 -12.68 18.61
N ILE A 53 -1.47 -11.72 17.95
CA ILE A 53 -1.52 -11.58 16.50
C ILE A 53 -0.12 -11.57 15.90
N THR A 54 0.76 -10.65 16.32
CA THR A 54 2.05 -10.44 15.65
C THR A 54 2.94 -11.67 15.75
N ARG A 55 3.09 -12.27 16.93
CA ARG A 55 3.94 -13.47 17.13
C ARG A 55 3.47 -14.68 16.32
N PRO A 56 2.19 -15.11 16.36
CA PRO A 56 1.71 -16.19 15.51
C PRO A 56 1.89 -15.92 14.02
N LEU A 57 1.72 -14.66 13.58
CA LEU A 57 1.97 -14.25 12.20
C LEU A 57 3.45 -14.40 11.83
N GLU A 58 4.35 -13.90 12.65
CA GLU A 58 5.80 -14.00 12.43
C GLU A 58 6.25 -15.46 12.33
N GLU A 59 5.79 -16.32 13.25
CA GLU A 59 6.12 -17.74 13.26
C GLU A 59 5.65 -18.45 11.98
N ALA A 60 4.43 -18.17 11.52
CA ALA A 60 3.91 -18.75 10.29
C ALA A 60 4.65 -18.24 9.05
N LEU A 61 4.90 -16.94 9.00
CA LEU A 61 5.56 -16.29 7.87
C LEU A 61 7.07 -16.62 7.79
N ALA A 62 7.71 -16.92 8.91
CA ALA A 62 9.11 -17.35 8.93
C ALA A 62 9.36 -18.65 8.15
N THR A 63 8.32 -19.45 7.90
CA THR A 63 8.40 -20.68 7.09
C THR A 63 8.38 -20.43 5.58
N VAL A 64 8.04 -19.21 5.15
CA VAL A 64 8.01 -18.83 3.74
C VAL A 64 9.42 -18.65 3.21
N THR A 65 9.73 -19.27 2.08
CA THR A 65 11.06 -19.24 1.48
C THR A 65 11.32 -17.93 0.71
N GLY A 66 12.57 -17.50 0.64
CA GLY A 66 12.97 -16.33 -0.18
C GLY A 66 12.80 -14.97 0.52
N ILE A 67 12.38 -14.95 1.79
CA ILE A 67 12.33 -13.71 2.57
C ILE A 67 13.76 -13.23 2.81
N LYS A 68 14.02 -11.98 2.47
CA LYS A 68 15.25 -11.25 2.75
C LYS A 68 15.21 -10.58 4.11
N GLN A 69 14.08 -9.94 4.40
CA GLN A 69 13.83 -9.23 5.65
C GLN A 69 12.35 -9.25 6.00
N MET A 70 12.05 -9.47 7.27
CA MET A 70 10.72 -9.33 7.86
C MET A 70 10.77 -8.25 8.93
N ARG A 71 9.80 -7.37 8.93
CA ARG A 71 9.59 -6.34 9.95
C ARG A 71 8.14 -6.35 10.36
N SER A 72 7.90 -6.22 11.65
CA SER A 72 6.56 -6.18 12.23
C SER A 72 6.40 -4.96 13.13
N TRP A 73 5.19 -4.47 13.20
CA TRP A 73 4.79 -3.39 14.09
C TRP A 73 3.45 -3.75 14.72
N SER A 74 3.39 -3.56 16.03
CA SER A 74 2.16 -3.70 16.81
C SER A 74 1.71 -2.31 17.25
N ASN A 75 0.70 -1.78 16.58
CA ASN A 75 0.10 -0.48 16.88
C ASN A 75 -1.18 -0.67 17.69
N GLU A 76 -1.75 0.42 18.21
CA GLU A 76 -3.11 0.38 18.74
C GLU A 76 -4.08 0.00 17.63
N ASN A 77 -4.89 -1.03 17.85
CA ASN A 77 -5.92 -1.53 16.94
C ASN A 77 -5.42 -2.18 15.63
N SER A 78 -4.13 -2.40 15.43
CA SER A 78 -3.64 -3.12 14.24
C SER A 78 -2.27 -3.75 14.44
N ALA A 79 -2.07 -4.91 13.80
CA ALA A 79 -0.75 -5.48 13.57
C ALA A 79 -0.37 -5.30 12.09
N GLU A 80 0.87 -4.89 11.86
CA GLU A 80 1.42 -4.73 10.52
C GLU A 80 2.68 -5.57 10.36
N VAL A 81 2.78 -6.30 9.26
CA VAL A 81 3.98 -7.06 8.91
C VAL A 81 4.39 -6.74 7.49
N SER A 82 5.64 -6.37 7.32
CA SER A 82 6.25 -6.14 6.01
C SER A 82 7.26 -7.24 5.70
N LEU A 83 7.10 -7.86 4.55
CA LEU A 83 7.97 -8.90 4.03
C LEU A 83 8.72 -8.36 2.81
N GLU A 84 10.03 -8.30 2.88
CA GLU A 84 10.90 -8.00 1.74
C GLU A 84 11.47 -9.31 1.19
N PHE A 85 11.24 -9.59 -0.09
CA PHE A 85 11.76 -10.78 -0.77
C PHE A 85 13.03 -10.45 -1.56
N LYS A 86 13.75 -11.49 -1.98
CA LYS A 86 14.88 -11.36 -2.89
C LYS A 86 14.37 -10.98 -4.28
N TRP A 87 15.16 -10.21 -5.03
CA TRP A 87 14.81 -9.72 -6.37
C TRP A 87 14.54 -10.81 -7.42
N GLU A 88 15.05 -12.01 -7.18
CA GLU A 88 14.90 -13.16 -8.06
C GLU A 88 13.54 -13.87 -7.90
N GLU A 89 12.78 -13.55 -6.84
CA GLU A 89 11.53 -14.21 -6.50
C GLU A 89 10.34 -13.60 -7.25
N ASN A 90 9.44 -14.47 -7.70
CA ASN A 90 8.20 -14.02 -8.31
C ASN A 90 7.21 -13.60 -7.22
N ILE A 91 6.96 -12.29 -7.09
CA ILE A 91 6.13 -11.73 -6.04
C ILE A 91 4.69 -12.26 -6.07
N ASN A 92 4.14 -12.58 -7.26
CA ASN A 92 2.79 -13.13 -7.38
C ASN A 92 2.69 -14.52 -6.77
N SER A 93 3.68 -15.37 -7.04
CA SER A 93 3.75 -16.72 -6.45
C SER A 93 3.94 -16.63 -4.94
N LYS A 94 4.78 -15.71 -4.48
CA LYS A 94 5.02 -15.49 -3.05
C LYS A 94 3.79 -14.95 -2.32
N SER A 95 2.99 -14.12 -2.97
CA SER A 95 1.75 -13.65 -2.34
C SER A 95 0.73 -14.76 -2.13
N ILE A 96 0.68 -15.73 -3.03
CA ILE A 96 -0.17 -16.93 -2.86
C ILE A 96 0.34 -17.77 -1.68
N GLU A 97 1.66 -18.06 -1.63
CA GLU A 97 2.29 -18.80 -0.54
C GLU A 97 2.04 -18.14 0.82
N VAL A 98 2.18 -16.80 0.89
CA VAL A 98 1.89 -16.01 2.09
C VAL A 98 0.42 -16.15 2.50
N ARG A 99 -0.52 -16.04 1.56
CA ARG A 99 -1.96 -16.21 1.85
C ARG A 99 -2.30 -17.60 2.38
N GLU A 100 -1.74 -18.65 1.78
CA GLU A 100 -1.92 -20.02 2.25
C GLU A 100 -1.40 -20.22 3.68
N ARG A 101 -0.25 -19.61 4.02
CA ARG A 101 0.28 -19.64 5.38
C ARG A 101 -0.60 -18.88 6.37
N LEU A 102 -1.10 -17.71 5.98
CA LEU A 102 -2.03 -16.93 6.81
C LEU A 102 -3.35 -17.68 7.05
N ASP A 103 -3.88 -18.32 6.02
CA ASP A 103 -5.10 -19.13 6.15
C ASP A 103 -4.89 -20.33 7.07
N SER A 104 -3.71 -20.96 7.06
CA SER A 104 -3.40 -22.09 7.94
C SER A 104 -3.39 -21.74 9.41
N ILE A 105 -3.05 -20.50 9.77
CA ILE A 105 -3.01 -20.02 11.17
C ILE A 105 -4.28 -19.29 11.60
N ARG A 106 -5.24 -19.11 10.70
CA ARG A 106 -6.46 -18.34 10.98
C ARG A 106 -7.22 -18.87 12.21
N HIS A 107 -7.13 -20.15 12.49
CA HIS A 107 -7.76 -20.78 13.66
C HIS A 107 -7.04 -20.44 14.99
N LEU A 108 -5.78 -19.98 14.94
CA LEU A 108 -5.01 -19.55 16.11
C LEU A 108 -5.25 -18.08 16.45
N LEU A 109 -5.74 -17.30 15.48
CA LEU A 109 -6.04 -15.89 15.67
C LEU A 109 -7.37 -15.70 16.42
N PRO A 110 -7.51 -14.62 17.21
CA PRO A 110 -8.77 -14.26 17.85
C PRO A 110 -9.92 -14.17 16.86
N LYS A 111 -11.13 -14.57 17.27
CA LYS A 111 -12.33 -14.55 16.41
C LYS A 111 -12.75 -13.14 16.00
N ASP A 112 -12.32 -12.14 16.75
CA ASP A 112 -12.61 -10.72 16.49
C ASP A 112 -11.74 -10.12 15.38
N VAL A 113 -10.78 -10.89 14.84
CA VAL A 113 -10.03 -10.51 13.64
C VAL A 113 -10.92 -10.69 12.41
N GLU A 114 -11.46 -9.58 11.90
CA GLU A 114 -12.39 -9.60 10.77
C GLU A 114 -11.71 -10.03 9.47
N ARG A 115 -10.58 -9.41 9.13
CA ARG A 115 -9.86 -9.63 7.86
C ARG A 115 -8.37 -9.48 8.01
N VAL A 116 -7.63 -10.38 7.38
CA VAL A 116 -6.20 -10.21 7.11
C VAL A 116 -6.07 -9.58 5.73
N LEU A 117 -5.55 -8.36 5.68
CA LEU A 117 -5.35 -7.62 4.44
C LEU A 117 -3.93 -7.82 3.95
N VAL A 118 -3.77 -8.35 2.74
CA VAL A 118 -2.48 -8.59 2.11
C VAL A 118 -2.35 -7.69 0.89
N PHE A 119 -1.39 -6.77 0.92
CA PHE A 119 -1.10 -5.82 -0.16
C PHE A 119 0.27 -6.12 -0.76
N GLN A 120 0.36 -6.10 -2.07
CA GLN A 120 1.64 -6.06 -2.77
C GLN A 120 2.01 -4.60 -3.04
N PHE A 121 3.28 -4.26 -2.83
CA PHE A 121 3.77 -2.96 -3.25
C PHE A 121 4.01 -2.98 -4.76
N ASN A 122 3.18 -2.23 -5.49
CA ASN A 122 3.34 -2.04 -6.92
C ASN A 122 3.49 -0.54 -7.19
N THR A 123 4.63 -0.15 -7.73
CA THR A 123 4.89 1.25 -8.07
C THR A 123 3.94 1.81 -9.13
N ASN A 124 3.33 0.92 -9.93
CA ASN A 124 2.36 1.30 -10.95
C ASN A 124 0.97 1.64 -10.37
N ASP A 125 0.67 1.18 -9.16
CA ASP A 125 -0.63 1.40 -8.50
C ASP A 125 -0.67 2.68 -7.64
N MET A 126 0.37 3.52 -7.73
CA MET A 126 0.32 4.82 -7.05
C MET A 126 -0.84 5.66 -7.60
N PRO A 127 -1.81 6.05 -6.75
CA PRO A 127 -2.93 6.85 -7.19
C PRO A 127 -2.43 8.20 -7.68
N ILE A 128 -2.64 8.49 -8.97
CA ILE A 128 -2.27 9.76 -9.60
C ILE A 128 -3.19 10.88 -9.11
N PHE A 129 -4.36 10.50 -8.62
CA PHE A 129 -5.40 11.44 -8.22
C PHE A 129 -6.18 10.93 -7.00
N GLN A 130 -6.23 11.72 -5.93
CA GLN A 130 -7.08 11.46 -4.76
C GLN A 130 -8.18 12.52 -4.68
N LEU A 131 -9.42 12.12 -4.90
CA LEU A 131 -10.59 12.98 -4.72
C LEU A 131 -11.18 12.76 -3.33
N ARG A 132 -11.03 13.74 -2.46
CA ARG A 132 -11.68 13.74 -1.15
C ARG A 132 -13.03 14.44 -1.25
N ILE A 133 -14.10 13.69 -1.29
CA ILE A 133 -15.46 14.23 -1.19
C ILE A 133 -15.77 14.38 0.29
N SER A 134 -15.82 15.63 0.77
CA SER A 134 -16.29 15.95 2.10
C SER A 134 -17.76 16.32 2.00
N GLU A 135 -18.65 15.42 2.41
CA GLU A 135 -20.04 15.74 2.60
C GLU A 135 -20.18 16.55 3.89
N ARG A 136 -20.44 17.86 3.75
CA ARG A 136 -20.94 18.64 4.88
C ARG A 136 -22.35 18.17 5.12
N ILE A 137 -22.55 17.36 6.13
CA ILE A 137 -23.86 17.14 6.72
C ILE A 137 -24.28 18.51 7.26
N CYS A 138 -25.12 19.22 6.52
CA CYS A 138 -25.88 20.33 7.10
C CYS A 138 -26.77 19.70 8.16
N GLU A 139 -26.35 19.80 9.40
CA GLU A 139 -27.18 19.52 10.57
C GLU A 139 -28.36 20.47 10.49
N TYR A 140 -29.47 19.95 9.96
CA TYR A 140 -30.76 20.61 9.99
C TYR A 140 -31.25 20.58 11.46
N GLN A 141 -30.90 21.62 12.22
CA GLN A 141 -31.56 21.85 13.50
C GLN A 141 -33.01 22.28 13.19
N PRO A 142 -34.00 21.47 13.56
CA PRO A 142 -35.36 21.97 13.54
C PRO A 142 -35.45 23.05 14.60
N ILE A 143 -35.70 24.29 14.16
CA ILE A 143 -36.06 25.40 15.03
C ILE A 143 -37.39 25.00 15.63
N ILE A 144 -37.39 24.48 16.86
CA ILE A 144 -38.58 24.33 17.65
C ILE A 144 -39.05 25.77 17.96
N ALA A 145 -39.99 26.22 17.18
CA ALA A 145 -40.71 27.44 17.46
C ALA A 145 -41.37 27.31 18.85
N LEU A 146 -40.81 27.98 19.81
CA LEU A 146 -41.52 28.30 21.05
C LEU A 146 -42.69 29.21 20.69
N SER A 147 -43.84 28.57 20.33
CA SER A 147 -45.13 29.27 20.35
C SER A 147 -45.54 29.39 21.79
N GLY A 148 -45.50 30.63 22.26
CA GLY A 148 -46.03 31.01 23.56
C GLY A 148 -47.51 30.87 23.67
N GLY A 149 -47.98 30.87 24.90
CA GLY A 149 -49.38 31.24 25.09
C GLY A 149 -50.04 30.65 26.32
N ARG A 150 -50.12 31.49 27.34
CA ARG A 150 -51.10 31.60 28.44
C ARG A 150 -51.00 30.61 29.58
#